data_6255b9ef954462cb4ca4afc0ebbd91a6
#
_entry.id   6255b9ef954462cb4ca4afc0ebbd91a6
#
_cell.length_a   1.000
_cell.length_b   1.000
_cell.length_c   1.000
_cell.angle_alpha   90.00
_cell.angle_beta   90.00
_cell.angle_gamma   90.00
#
_symmetry.space_group_name_H-M   'P 1'
#
loop_
_entity.id
_entity.type
_entity.pdbx_description
1 polymer ?
#
loop_
_entity_poly.entity_id
_entity_poly.type
_entity_poly.pdbx_seq_one_letter_code
_entity_poly.pdbx_strand_id
1 'polypeptide(L)'
;NFIKNHPNSIYTGNAYFWLAEFHLATDPVNYNEAKKNYNVVANQYPNSSKAPRALYQLYSIAKDVDKNTVSANQYKNKLLSQYPKSEEAKFFNK
;
A
#
# COMPACT_ATOMS: atom_id res chain seq x y z
N ASN A 1 -0.06 17.57 -14.45
CA ASN A 1 -0.13 16.58 -13.38
C ASN A 1 0.19 15.18 -13.91
N PHE A 2 1.17 14.52 -13.33
CA PHE A 2 1.65 13.23 -13.82
C PHE A 2 0.55 12.16 -13.85
N ILE A 3 -0.20 12.02 -12.77
CA ILE A 3 -1.27 11.00 -12.67
C ILE A 3 -2.32 11.20 -13.75
N LYS A 4 -2.72 12.44 -13.98
CA LYS A 4 -3.73 12.78 -14.98
C LYS A 4 -3.25 12.44 -16.40
N ASN A 5 -1.98 12.69 -16.70
CA ASN A 5 -1.43 12.53 -18.05
C ASN A 5 -0.96 11.10 -18.34
N HIS A 6 -0.67 10.31 -17.30
CA HIS A 6 -0.08 8.98 -17.45
C HIS A 6 -0.79 7.96 -16.57
N PRO A 7 -2.13 7.75 -16.75
CA PRO A 7 -2.93 6.96 -15.80
C PRO A 7 -2.54 5.48 -15.74
N ASN A 8 -1.88 4.95 -16.77
CA ASN A 8 -1.51 3.53 -16.83
C ASN A 8 -0.01 3.30 -16.70
N SER A 9 0.75 4.35 -16.38
CA SER A 9 2.19 4.24 -16.21
C SER A 9 2.55 3.57 -14.88
N ILE A 10 3.66 2.82 -14.85
CA ILE A 10 4.19 2.28 -13.61
C ILE A 10 4.55 3.43 -12.64
N TYR A 11 4.93 4.57 -13.18
CA TYR A 11 5.20 5.76 -12.36
C TYR A 11 3.94 6.33 -11.73
N THR A 12 2.78 6.09 -12.33
CA THR A 12 1.50 6.49 -11.75
C THR A 12 1.24 5.72 -10.45
N GLY A 13 1.51 4.43 -10.42
CA GLY A 13 1.42 3.64 -9.20
C GLY A 13 2.32 4.20 -8.11
N ASN A 14 3.56 4.53 -8.47
CA ASN A 14 4.49 5.11 -7.50
C ASN A 14 4.01 6.47 -7.01
N ALA A 15 3.38 7.28 -7.87
CA ALA A 15 2.83 8.57 -7.47
C ALA A 15 1.71 8.41 -6.44
N TYR A 16 0.82 7.44 -6.61
CA TYR A 16 -0.21 7.14 -5.62
C TYR A 16 0.40 6.68 -4.30
N PHE A 17 1.46 5.89 -4.36
CA PHE A 17 2.16 5.48 -3.15
C PHE A 17 2.67 6.70 -2.37
N TRP A 18 3.30 7.64 -3.05
CA TRP A 18 3.82 8.85 -2.40
C TRP A 18 2.72 9.75 -1.87
N LEU A 19 1.55 9.80 -2.55
CA LEU A 19 0.38 10.50 -2.01
C LEU A 19 -0.06 9.89 -0.69
N ALA A 20 -0.10 8.56 -0.62
CA ALA A 20 -0.45 7.88 0.62
C ALA A 20 0.54 8.20 1.73
N GLU A 21 1.84 8.18 1.42
CA GLU A 21 2.88 8.56 2.40
C GLU A 21 2.71 10.00 2.87
N PHE A 22 2.35 10.89 1.96
CA PHE A 22 2.08 12.29 2.31
C PHE A 22 0.95 12.38 3.34
N HIS A 23 -0.13 11.64 3.12
CA HIS A 23 -1.26 11.67 4.06
C HIS A 23 -0.91 11.09 5.42
N LEU A 24 0.04 10.16 5.48
CA LEU A 24 0.55 9.66 6.76
C LEU A 24 1.40 10.70 7.48
N ALA A 25 1.98 11.64 6.75
CA ALA A 25 2.85 12.68 7.31
C ALA A 25 2.10 13.93 7.74
N THR A 26 0.80 14.03 7.47
CA THR A 26 0.01 15.20 7.87
C THR A 26 -0.30 15.17 9.36
N ASP A 27 -0.67 16.33 9.93
CA ASP A 27 -1.04 16.45 11.33
C ASP A 27 -2.37 17.20 11.43
N PRO A 28 -3.49 16.51 11.78
CA PRO A 28 -3.55 15.07 12.13
C PRO A 28 -3.37 14.16 10.92
N VAL A 29 -2.95 12.93 11.18
CA VAL A 29 -2.75 11.94 10.12
C VAL A 29 -4.06 11.59 9.44
N ASN A 30 -4.05 11.57 8.10
CA ASN A 30 -5.24 11.24 7.33
C ASN A 30 -5.18 9.79 6.87
N TYR A 31 -5.51 8.87 7.78
CA TYR A 31 -5.44 7.44 7.50
C TYR A 31 -6.41 7.01 6.39
N ASN A 32 -7.58 7.65 6.30
CA ASN A 32 -8.56 7.27 5.27
C ASN A 32 -8.05 7.52 3.87
N GLU A 33 -7.44 8.68 3.64
CA GLU A 33 -6.86 9.00 2.34
C GLU A 33 -5.60 8.16 2.07
N ALA A 34 -4.78 7.94 3.09
CA ALA A 34 -3.61 7.08 2.95
C ALA A 34 -4.02 5.67 2.52
N LYS A 35 -5.01 5.08 3.19
CA LYS A 35 -5.51 3.74 2.84
C LYS A 35 -6.05 3.70 1.42
N LYS A 36 -6.80 4.73 1.03
CA LYS A 36 -7.38 4.82 -0.31
C LYS A 36 -6.28 4.77 -1.38
N ASN A 37 -5.24 5.56 -1.20
CA ASN A 37 -4.15 5.63 -2.18
C ASN A 37 -3.31 4.36 -2.19
N TYR A 38 -3.04 3.76 -1.03
CA TYR A 38 -2.35 2.46 -0.97
C TYR A 38 -3.15 1.37 -1.68
N ASN A 39 -4.48 1.37 -1.52
CA ASN A 39 -5.34 0.40 -2.20
C ASN A 39 -5.31 0.58 -3.71
N VAL A 40 -5.24 1.82 -4.20
CA VAL A 40 -5.09 2.08 -5.63
C VAL A 40 -3.81 1.43 -6.14
N VAL A 41 -2.69 1.62 -5.44
CA VAL A 41 -1.42 1.00 -5.84
C VAL A 41 -1.53 -0.51 -5.86
N ALA A 42 -2.05 -1.10 -4.80
CA ALA A 42 -2.11 -2.56 -4.68
C ALA A 42 -3.06 -3.20 -5.68
N ASN A 43 -4.18 -2.56 -6.01
CA ASN A 43 -5.23 -3.16 -6.82
C ASN A 43 -5.15 -2.78 -8.29
N GLN A 44 -4.74 -1.55 -8.60
CA GLN A 44 -4.72 -1.06 -9.98
C GLN A 44 -3.33 -1.05 -10.60
N TYR A 45 -2.29 -1.04 -9.79
CA TYR A 45 -0.91 -1.00 -10.26
C TYR A 45 -0.08 -2.11 -9.61
N PRO A 46 -0.52 -3.40 -9.76
CA PRO A 46 0.18 -4.50 -9.08
C PRO A 46 1.61 -4.72 -9.57
N ASN A 47 1.97 -4.18 -10.73
CA ASN A 47 3.32 -4.26 -11.27
C ASN A 47 4.23 -3.13 -10.79
N SER A 48 3.69 -2.18 -10.04
CA SER A 48 4.51 -1.11 -9.46
C SER A 48 5.49 -1.70 -8.44
N SER A 49 6.71 -1.15 -8.43
CA SER A 49 7.70 -1.56 -7.43
C SER A 49 7.26 -1.23 -6.00
N LYS A 50 6.27 -0.34 -5.86
CA LYS A 50 5.74 0.05 -4.55
C LYS A 50 4.52 -0.77 -4.10
N ALA A 51 3.99 -1.66 -4.95
CA ALA A 51 2.81 -2.42 -4.60
C ALA A 51 3.01 -3.31 -3.35
N PRO A 52 4.13 -4.06 -3.21
CA PRO A 52 4.34 -4.84 -1.98
C PRO A 52 4.40 -3.94 -0.74
N ARG A 53 5.05 -2.79 -0.86
CA ARG A 53 5.15 -1.84 0.25
C ARG A 53 3.78 -1.28 0.62
N ALA A 54 2.96 -0.99 -0.39
CA ALA A 54 1.60 -0.51 -0.16
C ALA A 54 0.78 -1.53 0.63
N LEU A 55 0.89 -2.81 0.27
CA LEU A 55 0.21 -3.87 1.01
C LEU A 55 0.71 -3.98 2.45
N TYR A 56 2.01 -3.84 2.67
CA TYR A 56 2.57 -3.86 4.01
C TYR A 56 2.04 -2.69 4.85
N GLN A 57 1.99 -1.49 4.26
CA GLN A 57 1.45 -0.33 4.97
C GLN A 57 -0.03 -0.50 5.29
N LEU A 58 -0.82 -1.05 4.36
CA LEU A 58 -2.22 -1.37 4.62
C LEU A 58 -2.36 -2.36 5.77
N TYR A 59 -1.52 -3.39 5.79
CA TYR A 59 -1.47 -4.35 6.88
C TYR A 59 -1.21 -3.65 8.23
N SER A 60 -0.20 -2.78 8.27
CA SER A 60 0.18 -2.07 9.49
C SER A 60 -0.95 -1.17 9.99
N ILE A 61 -1.59 -0.43 9.08
CA ILE A 61 -2.71 0.44 9.45
C ILE A 61 -3.88 -0.38 9.98
N ALA A 62 -4.22 -1.48 9.31
CA ALA A 62 -5.32 -2.33 9.74
C ALA A 62 -5.04 -2.93 11.12
N LYS A 63 -3.81 -3.33 11.37
CA LYS A 63 -3.42 -3.96 12.64
C LYS A 63 -3.34 -2.93 13.78
N ASP A 64 -2.64 -1.82 13.54
CA ASP A 64 -2.25 -0.90 14.63
C ASP A 64 -3.23 0.25 14.81
N VAL A 65 -3.86 0.72 13.75
CA VAL A 65 -4.79 1.86 13.80
C VAL A 65 -6.23 1.39 13.89
N ASP A 66 -6.65 0.57 12.93
CA ASP A 66 -8.04 0.10 12.85
C ASP A 66 -8.32 -1.05 13.82
N LYS A 67 -7.28 -1.71 14.33
CA LYS A 67 -7.40 -2.89 15.18
C LYS A 67 -8.26 -3.98 14.55
N ASN A 68 -8.17 -4.10 13.23
CA ASN A 68 -8.96 -5.06 12.46
C ASN A 68 -8.06 -6.20 11.99
N THR A 69 -8.01 -7.27 12.78
CA THR A 69 -7.16 -8.42 12.53
C THR A 69 -7.53 -9.12 11.22
N VAL A 70 -8.83 -9.18 10.89
CA VAL A 70 -9.29 -9.82 9.66
C VAL A 70 -8.72 -9.10 8.44
N SER A 71 -8.86 -7.76 8.38
CA SER A 71 -8.31 -6.99 7.27
C SER A 71 -6.79 -7.08 7.23
N ALA A 72 -6.13 -7.01 8.38
CA ALA A 72 -4.67 -7.13 8.44
C ALA A 72 -4.21 -8.45 7.85
N ASN A 73 -4.88 -9.55 8.21
CA ASN A 73 -4.54 -10.87 7.68
C ASN A 73 -4.79 -10.98 6.18
N GLN A 74 -5.82 -10.32 5.66
CA GLN A 74 -6.09 -10.29 4.23
C GLN A 74 -4.97 -9.60 3.46
N TYR A 75 -4.49 -8.45 3.94
CA TYR A 75 -3.37 -7.76 3.31
C TYR A 75 -2.08 -8.58 3.39
N LYS A 76 -1.82 -9.19 4.56
CA LYS A 76 -0.66 -10.05 4.74
C LYS A 76 -0.68 -11.22 3.75
N ASN A 77 -1.82 -11.91 3.65
CA ASN A 77 -1.94 -13.07 2.77
C ASN A 77 -1.77 -12.69 1.31
N LYS A 78 -2.33 -11.55 0.92
CA LYS A 78 -2.19 -11.05 -0.44
C LYS A 78 -0.72 -10.73 -0.75
N LEU A 79 -0.03 -10.09 0.19
CA LEU A 79 1.39 -9.77 0.04
C LEU A 79 2.22 -11.05 -0.12
N LEU A 80 2.00 -12.04 0.74
CA LEU A 80 2.77 -13.29 0.70
C LEU A 80 2.48 -14.10 -0.56
N SER A 81 1.24 -14.05 -1.05
CA SER A 81 0.83 -14.82 -2.22
C SER A 81 1.27 -14.17 -3.54
N GLN A 82 1.20 -12.84 -3.64
CA GLN A 82 1.53 -12.13 -4.86
C GLN A 82 2.99 -11.69 -4.95
N TYR A 83 3.62 -11.41 -3.81
CA TYR A 83 4.97 -10.86 -3.77
C TYR A 83 5.85 -11.64 -2.77
N PRO A 84 5.96 -12.98 -2.91
CA PRO A 84 6.65 -13.79 -1.90
C PRO A 84 8.15 -13.49 -1.79
N LYS A 85 8.73 -12.88 -2.82
CA LYS A 85 10.16 -12.56 -2.83
C LYS A 85 10.46 -11.11 -2.43
N SER A 86 9.43 -10.33 -2.11
CA SER A 86 9.63 -8.94 -1.72
C SER A 86 10.23 -8.84 -0.33
N GLU A 87 10.90 -7.71 -0.07
CA GLU A 87 11.43 -7.43 1.27
C GLU A 87 10.32 -7.43 2.32
N GLU A 88 9.16 -6.89 1.95
CA GLU A 88 8.01 -6.82 2.85
C GLU A 88 7.51 -8.21 3.22
N ALA A 89 7.46 -9.12 2.26
CA ALA A 89 7.05 -10.50 2.53
C ALA A 89 8.03 -11.21 3.47
N LYS A 90 9.30 -10.87 3.37
CA LYS A 90 10.34 -11.49 4.22
C LYS A 90 10.16 -11.14 5.70
N PHE A 91 9.52 -10.02 6.01
CA PHE A 91 9.20 -9.69 7.39
C PHE A 91 8.37 -10.77 8.08
N PHE A 92 7.47 -11.39 7.34
CA PHE A 92 6.58 -12.41 7.90
C PHE A 92 7.18 -13.80 7.92
N ASN A 93 8.29 -13.99 7.21
CA ASN A 93 8.93 -15.29 7.07
C ASN A 93 10.20 -15.45 7.91
N LYS A 94 10.44 -14.52 8.81
CA LYS A 94 11.59 -14.60 9.71
C LYS A 94 11.37 -15.60 10.84
#